data_551f5a0085ed95bb99c6de98448fa551
#
_entry.id   551f5a0085ed95bb99c6de98448fa551
#
_cell.length_a   1.000
_cell.length_b   1.000
_cell.length_c   1.000
_cell.angle_alpha   90.00
_cell.angle_beta   90.00
_cell.angle_gamma   90.00
#
_symmetry.space_group_name_H-M   'P 1'
#
loop_
_entity.id
_entity.type
_entity.pdbx_description
1 polymer ?
#
loop_
_entity_poly.entity_id
_entity_poly.type
_entity_poly.pdbx_seq_one_letter_code
_entity_poly.pdbx_strand_id
1 'polypeptide(L)'
;MTQSLKGRSVAVTGGSKGIGKGIARVFAQAGAIVAIVTRHADQAEAVARELGHGAFGVSGDVTSLASMEAAMREVNTRCGGLDVLCANAGIFPPAKLEEMTSEQWDAVSDTNLKGTFHSVKAAIPYLKKSNQGRIVLTSSITGPVTGFPGWTHYGATKAGQLGFMRTACIELAKYAITINAVLPGNIITEGLAGMGEEYQRTMAASVPLKRLGHVDDIGHAALYFASKEAAYVTGQTLIVDGGQIIPESLEALAQA
;
A
#
# COMPACT_ATOMS: atom_id res chain seq x y z
N MET A 1 -21.23 -6.30 -6.79
CA MET A 1 -20.63 -7.23 -7.77
C MET A 1 -19.16 -7.33 -7.42
N THR A 2 -18.69 -8.50 -7.03
CA THR A 2 -17.27 -8.73 -6.78
C THR A 2 -16.54 -8.65 -8.11
N GLN A 3 -15.72 -7.62 -8.28
CA GLN A 3 -14.90 -7.46 -9.47
C GLN A 3 -13.91 -8.63 -9.51
N SER A 4 -14.00 -9.46 -10.54
CA SER A 4 -13.14 -10.63 -10.68
C SER A 4 -11.79 -10.22 -11.27
N LEU A 5 -10.71 -10.51 -10.53
CA LEU A 5 -9.34 -10.48 -11.04
C LEU A 5 -8.85 -11.89 -11.42
N LYS A 6 -9.78 -12.79 -11.78
CA LYS A 6 -9.46 -14.18 -12.08
C LYS A 6 -8.32 -14.30 -13.11
N GLY A 7 -7.26 -14.98 -12.69
CA GLY A 7 -6.10 -15.25 -13.53
C GLY A 7 -5.12 -14.09 -13.69
N ARG A 8 -5.38 -12.92 -13.06
CA ARG A 8 -4.42 -11.79 -13.09
C ARG A 8 -3.32 -11.99 -12.06
N SER A 9 -2.11 -11.61 -12.43
CA SER A 9 -0.93 -11.67 -11.59
C SER A 9 -0.74 -10.35 -10.82
N VAL A 10 -0.53 -10.46 -9.51
CA VAL A 10 -0.43 -9.32 -8.59
C VAL A 10 0.80 -9.48 -7.71
N ALA A 11 1.63 -8.45 -7.62
CA ALA A 11 2.71 -8.37 -6.64
C ALA A 11 2.35 -7.36 -5.54
N VAL A 12 2.46 -7.76 -4.27
CA VAL A 12 2.21 -6.91 -3.11
C VAL A 12 3.48 -6.78 -2.28
N THR A 13 4.13 -5.61 -2.30
CA THR A 13 5.30 -5.37 -1.45
C THR A 13 4.88 -5.12 0.00
N GLY A 14 5.63 -5.68 0.96
CA GLY A 14 5.25 -5.62 2.36
C GLY A 14 3.96 -6.40 2.68
N GLY A 15 3.67 -7.45 1.90
CA GLY A 15 2.42 -8.21 1.96
C GLY A 15 2.32 -9.22 3.10
N SER A 16 3.33 -9.32 4.00
CA SER A 16 3.32 -10.35 5.06
C SER A 16 2.55 -9.96 6.32
N LYS A 17 2.18 -8.71 6.50
CA LYS A 17 1.43 -8.21 7.68
C LYS A 17 0.61 -6.96 7.37
N GLY A 18 -0.25 -6.59 8.29
CA GLY A 18 -1.02 -5.34 8.27
C GLY A 18 -1.78 -5.12 6.97
N ILE A 19 -1.75 -3.88 6.48
CA ILE A 19 -2.47 -3.46 5.27
C ILE A 19 -2.06 -4.29 4.07
N GLY A 20 -0.77 -4.58 3.89
CA GLY A 20 -0.29 -5.38 2.76
C GLY A 20 -0.86 -6.79 2.74
N LYS A 21 -0.98 -7.45 3.90
CA LYS A 21 -1.63 -8.75 4.04
C LYS A 21 -3.14 -8.67 3.72
N GLY A 22 -3.80 -7.59 4.17
CA GLY A 22 -5.21 -7.35 3.83
C GLY A 22 -5.42 -7.16 2.33
N ILE A 23 -4.58 -6.35 1.67
CA ILE A 23 -4.60 -6.20 0.21
C ILE A 23 -4.43 -7.57 -0.46
N ALA A 24 -3.39 -8.33 -0.08
CA ALA A 24 -3.11 -9.64 -0.66
C ALA A 24 -4.29 -10.60 -0.51
N ARG A 25 -4.94 -10.63 0.66
CA ARG A 25 -6.13 -11.45 0.94
C ARG A 25 -7.30 -11.09 0.03
N VAL A 26 -7.65 -9.80 -0.06
CA VAL A 26 -8.77 -9.34 -0.89
C VAL A 26 -8.53 -9.67 -2.37
N PHE A 27 -7.30 -9.51 -2.85
CA PHE A 27 -6.95 -9.82 -4.23
C PHE A 27 -7.00 -11.33 -4.51
N ALA A 28 -6.50 -12.16 -3.59
CA ALA A 28 -6.58 -13.62 -3.71
C ALA A 28 -8.05 -14.10 -3.75
N GLN A 29 -8.90 -13.55 -2.87
CA GLN A 29 -10.36 -13.82 -2.86
C GLN A 29 -11.06 -13.36 -4.15
N ALA A 30 -10.55 -12.32 -4.81
CA ALA A 30 -11.03 -11.87 -6.11
C ALA A 30 -10.52 -12.74 -7.29
N GLY A 31 -9.76 -13.79 -7.01
CA GLY A 31 -9.28 -14.78 -7.99
C GLY A 31 -7.93 -14.43 -8.64
N ALA A 32 -7.20 -13.46 -8.11
CA ALA A 32 -5.85 -13.15 -8.57
C ALA A 32 -4.82 -14.17 -8.06
N ILE A 33 -3.74 -14.35 -8.81
CA ILE A 33 -2.52 -15.04 -8.36
C ILE A 33 -1.63 -14.01 -7.68
N VAL A 34 -1.46 -14.11 -6.36
CA VAL A 34 -0.79 -13.07 -5.57
C VAL A 34 0.62 -13.49 -5.15
N ALA A 35 1.60 -12.68 -5.53
CA ALA A 35 2.97 -12.77 -5.04
C ALA A 35 3.14 -11.85 -3.81
N ILE A 36 3.49 -12.43 -2.68
CA ILE A 36 3.81 -11.73 -1.44
C ILE A 36 5.29 -11.39 -1.47
N VAL A 37 5.63 -10.10 -1.63
CA VAL A 37 7.04 -9.66 -1.71
C VAL A 37 7.48 -9.06 -0.39
N THR A 38 8.43 -9.70 0.29
CA THR A 38 9.04 -9.22 1.55
C THR A 38 10.52 -9.59 1.62
N ARG A 39 11.25 -8.98 2.54
CA ARG A 39 12.68 -9.30 2.76
C ARG A 39 12.92 -10.73 3.26
N HIS A 40 11.94 -11.32 3.92
CA HIS A 40 12.01 -12.64 4.56
C HIS A 40 11.13 -13.62 3.77
N ALA A 41 11.77 -14.47 2.99
CA ALA A 41 11.08 -15.43 2.11
C ALA A 41 10.19 -16.41 2.89
N ASP A 42 10.62 -16.84 4.08
CA ASP A 42 9.86 -17.72 4.98
C ASP A 42 8.53 -17.09 5.43
N GLN A 43 8.55 -15.80 5.80
CA GLN A 43 7.35 -15.05 6.16
C GLN A 43 6.41 -14.86 4.97
N ALA A 44 6.97 -14.55 3.79
CA ALA A 44 6.19 -14.41 2.56
C ALA A 44 5.47 -15.72 2.23
N GLU A 45 6.18 -16.84 2.30
CA GLU A 45 5.64 -18.16 1.99
C GLU A 45 4.62 -18.65 3.03
N ALA A 46 4.82 -18.32 4.32
CA ALA A 46 3.85 -18.63 5.37
C ALA A 46 2.50 -17.93 5.11
N VAL A 47 2.52 -16.64 4.78
CA VAL A 47 1.31 -15.89 4.44
C VAL A 47 0.69 -16.40 3.14
N ALA A 48 1.48 -16.70 2.13
CA ALA A 48 0.98 -17.25 0.87
C ALA A 48 0.22 -18.57 1.08
N ARG A 49 0.73 -19.46 1.92
CA ARG A 49 0.03 -20.70 2.29
C ARG A 49 -1.28 -20.45 3.03
N GLU A 50 -1.30 -19.47 3.94
CA GLU A 50 -2.52 -19.06 4.66
C GLU A 50 -3.59 -18.53 3.69
N LEU A 51 -3.18 -17.72 2.71
CA LEU A 51 -4.09 -17.15 1.72
C LEU A 51 -4.64 -18.19 0.75
N GLY A 52 -3.86 -19.20 0.40
CA GLY A 52 -4.25 -20.18 -0.63
C GLY A 52 -4.35 -19.54 -2.03
N HIS A 53 -5.30 -19.99 -2.84
CA HIS A 53 -5.61 -19.42 -4.16
C HIS A 53 -4.41 -19.30 -5.12
N GLY A 54 -3.39 -20.16 -4.96
CA GLY A 54 -2.17 -20.10 -5.77
C GLY A 54 -1.24 -18.94 -5.42
N ALA A 55 -1.42 -18.29 -4.27
CA ALA A 55 -0.50 -17.29 -3.77
C ALA A 55 0.88 -17.90 -3.46
N PHE A 56 1.93 -17.10 -3.54
CA PHE A 56 3.31 -17.53 -3.26
C PHE A 56 4.18 -16.42 -2.70
N GLY A 57 5.21 -16.82 -1.97
CA GLY A 57 6.19 -15.90 -1.42
C GLY A 57 7.32 -15.59 -2.39
N VAL A 58 7.83 -14.36 -2.33
CA VAL A 58 9.02 -13.88 -3.06
C VAL A 58 9.87 -13.03 -2.14
N SER A 59 11.20 -13.27 -2.16
CA SER A 59 12.13 -12.40 -1.44
C SER A 59 12.38 -11.12 -2.23
N GLY A 60 12.26 -9.95 -1.56
CA GLY A 60 12.54 -8.66 -2.18
C GLY A 60 12.70 -7.56 -1.14
N ASP A 61 13.81 -6.83 -1.22
CA ASP A 61 14.08 -5.65 -0.39
C ASP A 61 13.84 -4.39 -1.22
N VAL A 62 12.83 -3.60 -0.85
CA VAL A 62 12.46 -2.37 -1.56
C VAL A 62 13.56 -1.30 -1.49
N THR A 63 14.48 -1.36 -0.52
CA THR A 63 15.62 -0.44 -0.43
C THR A 63 16.69 -0.70 -1.50
N SER A 64 16.64 -1.87 -2.18
CA SER A 64 17.57 -2.29 -3.22
C SER A 64 16.86 -2.48 -4.56
N LEU A 65 17.22 -1.66 -5.56
CA LEU A 65 16.67 -1.82 -6.91
C LEU A 65 16.96 -3.20 -7.50
N ALA A 66 18.20 -3.69 -7.36
CA ALA A 66 18.61 -5.00 -7.87
C ALA A 66 17.80 -6.15 -7.25
N SER A 67 17.51 -6.05 -5.92
CA SER A 67 16.64 -7.00 -5.22
C SER A 67 15.21 -6.97 -5.78
N MET A 68 14.66 -5.77 -6.01
CA MET A 68 13.31 -5.63 -6.57
C MET A 68 13.23 -6.11 -8.02
N GLU A 69 14.27 -5.88 -8.83
CA GLU A 69 14.33 -6.41 -10.20
C GLU A 69 14.37 -7.94 -10.22
N ALA A 70 15.11 -8.56 -9.30
CA ALA A 70 15.12 -10.02 -9.13
C ALA A 70 13.75 -10.54 -8.69
N ALA A 71 13.10 -9.88 -7.72
CA ALA A 71 11.76 -10.24 -7.24
C ALA A 71 10.72 -10.15 -8.37
N MET A 72 10.67 -9.05 -9.12
CA MET A 72 9.72 -8.90 -10.23
C MET A 72 9.97 -9.88 -11.37
N ARG A 73 11.22 -10.26 -11.61
CA ARG A 73 11.58 -11.33 -12.56
C ARG A 73 11.03 -12.68 -12.10
N GLU A 74 11.17 -13.02 -10.82
CA GLU A 74 10.62 -14.25 -10.25
C GLU A 74 9.09 -14.27 -10.37
N VAL A 75 8.40 -13.17 -10.01
CA VAL A 75 6.95 -13.04 -10.18
C VAL A 75 6.55 -13.30 -11.63
N ASN A 76 7.20 -12.63 -12.58
CA ASN A 76 6.93 -12.81 -14.00
C ASN A 76 7.13 -14.28 -14.46
N THR A 77 8.19 -14.93 -13.97
CA THR A 77 8.49 -16.32 -14.34
C THR A 77 7.41 -17.28 -13.83
N ARG A 78 6.94 -17.08 -12.57
CA ARG A 78 5.96 -17.97 -11.92
C ARG A 78 4.53 -17.73 -12.41
N CYS A 79 4.19 -16.49 -12.79
CA CYS A 79 2.84 -16.11 -13.24
C CYS A 79 2.70 -16.02 -14.77
N GLY A 80 3.80 -16.04 -15.53
CA GLY A 80 3.77 -15.73 -16.96
C GLY A 80 3.56 -14.26 -17.31
N GLY A 81 3.62 -13.35 -16.32
CA GLY A 81 3.42 -11.91 -16.47
C GLY A 81 3.24 -11.19 -15.14
N LEU A 82 3.06 -9.86 -15.20
CA LEU A 82 2.64 -9.04 -14.07
C LEU A 82 1.59 -8.03 -14.53
N ASP A 83 0.42 -8.07 -13.93
CA ASP A 83 -0.70 -7.16 -14.24
C ASP A 83 -0.85 -6.04 -13.24
N VAL A 84 -0.60 -6.31 -11.95
CA VAL A 84 -0.81 -5.34 -10.88
C VAL A 84 0.38 -5.31 -9.94
N LEU A 85 0.86 -4.11 -9.63
CA LEU A 85 1.77 -3.85 -8.53
C LEU A 85 1.04 -3.08 -7.43
N CYS A 86 0.97 -3.63 -6.22
CA CYS A 86 0.60 -2.91 -5.01
C CYS A 86 1.90 -2.54 -4.25
N ALA A 87 2.37 -1.30 -4.41
CA ALA A 87 3.55 -0.78 -3.72
C ALA A 87 3.12 -0.29 -2.32
N ASN A 88 3.18 -1.21 -1.36
CA ASN A 88 2.66 -1.01 -0.02
C ASN A 88 3.77 -0.98 1.05
N ALA A 89 4.94 -1.59 0.82
CA ALA A 89 6.00 -1.66 1.81
C ALA A 89 6.33 -0.28 2.41
N GLY A 90 6.43 -0.23 3.74
CA GLY A 90 6.73 1.01 4.46
C GLY A 90 6.96 0.78 5.95
N ILE A 91 7.65 1.74 6.58
CA ILE A 91 7.92 1.81 8.00
C ILE A 91 7.54 3.20 8.53
N PHE A 92 7.24 3.29 9.84
CA PHE A 92 6.84 4.53 10.51
C PHE A 92 7.31 4.58 11.98
N PRO A 93 8.61 4.32 12.27
CA PRO A 93 9.11 4.47 13.64
C PRO A 93 8.91 5.92 14.08
N PRO A 94 8.47 6.17 15.33
CA PRO A 94 8.32 7.53 15.82
C PRO A 94 9.70 8.15 16.14
N ALA A 95 9.89 9.42 15.76
CA ALA A 95 11.03 10.24 16.17
C ALA A 95 10.60 11.72 16.16
N LYS A 96 10.76 12.42 17.28
CA LYS A 96 10.45 13.85 17.34
C LYS A 96 11.45 14.64 16.49
N LEU A 97 10.99 15.69 15.82
CA LEU A 97 11.81 16.45 14.87
C LEU A 97 13.12 16.95 15.48
N GLU A 98 13.09 17.43 16.71
CA GLU A 98 14.26 17.96 17.43
C GLU A 98 15.29 16.87 17.83
N GLU A 99 14.86 15.59 17.89
CA GLU A 99 15.67 14.45 18.29
C GLU A 99 16.01 13.52 17.11
N MET A 100 15.38 13.77 15.95
CA MET A 100 15.50 12.89 14.77
C MET A 100 16.91 12.96 14.18
N THR A 101 17.55 11.80 14.04
CA THR A 101 18.85 11.70 13.37
C THR A 101 18.70 11.58 11.85
N SER A 102 19.79 11.87 11.12
CA SER A 102 19.81 11.67 9.66
C SER A 102 19.57 10.22 9.28
N GLU A 103 20.09 9.26 10.06
CA GLU A 103 19.92 7.82 9.81
C GLU A 103 18.46 7.39 9.97
N GLN A 104 17.73 7.96 10.95
CA GLN A 104 16.30 7.70 11.12
C GLN A 104 15.49 8.28 9.94
N TRP A 105 15.84 9.48 9.51
CA TRP A 105 15.25 10.09 8.31
C TRP A 105 15.52 9.25 7.06
N ASP A 106 16.77 8.86 6.84
CA ASP A 106 17.19 8.10 5.67
C ASP A 106 16.54 6.72 5.63
N ALA A 107 16.46 6.01 6.76
CA ALA A 107 15.82 4.70 6.84
C ALA A 107 14.35 4.74 6.39
N VAL A 108 13.60 5.78 6.81
CA VAL A 108 12.19 5.95 6.41
C VAL A 108 12.09 6.40 4.95
N SER A 109 12.96 7.31 4.50
CA SER A 109 13.00 7.80 3.13
C SER A 109 13.37 6.70 2.14
N ASP A 110 14.39 5.90 2.44
CA ASP A 110 14.85 4.79 1.61
C ASP A 110 13.79 3.69 1.50
N THR A 111 13.10 3.38 2.60
CA THR A 111 12.07 2.34 2.57
C THR A 111 10.79 2.82 1.88
N ASN A 112 10.25 3.98 2.30
CA ASN A 112 8.90 4.38 1.90
C ASN A 112 8.88 5.06 0.52
N LEU A 113 9.77 6.01 0.26
CA LEU A 113 9.74 6.79 -0.97
C LEU A 113 10.63 6.17 -2.06
N LYS A 114 11.90 5.97 -1.76
CA LYS A 114 12.83 5.34 -2.70
C LYS A 114 12.44 3.89 -2.99
N GLY A 115 11.96 3.16 -1.97
CA GLY A 115 11.44 1.80 -2.13
C GLY A 115 10.19 1.73 -3.00
N THR A 116 9.31 2.74 -2.95
CA THR A 116 8.20 2.87 -3.91
C THR A 116 8.73 3.04 -5.33
N PHE A 117 9.70 3.94 -5.54
CA PHE A 117 10.36 4.11 -6.85
C PHE A 117 10.99 2.82 -7.36
N HIS A 118 11.77 2.10 -6.53
CA HIS A 118 12.38 0.83 -6.90
C HIS A 118 11.34 -0.22 -7.29
N SER A 119 10.27 -0.34 -6.52
CA SER A 119 9.17 -1.29 -6.78
C SER A 119 8.50 -1.01 -8.11
N VAL A 120 8.16 0.26 -8.37
CA VAL A 120 7.53 0.68 -9.63
C VAL A 120 8.48 0.48 -10.80
N LYS A 121 9.73 0.94 -10.69
CA LYS A 121 10.74 0.82 -11.75
C LYS A 121 10.98 -0.65 -12.14
N ALA A 122 11.12 -1.54 -11.17
CA ALA A 122 11.33 -2.97 -11.41
C ALA A 122 10.11 -3.65 -12.06
N ALA A 123 8.89 -3.17 -11.80
CA ALA A 123 7.66 -3.73 -12.35
C ALA A 123 7.34 -3.28 -13.78
N ILE A 124 7.77 -2.07 -14.18
CA ILE A 124 7.45 -1.47 -15.50
C ILE A 124 7.69 -2.41 -16.68
N PRO A 125 8.85 -3.12 -16.81
CA PRO A 125 9.10 -3.99 -17.98
C PRO A 125 8.07 -5.09 -18.18
N TYR A 126 7.43 -5.54 -17.10
CA TYR A 126 6.41 -6.60 -17.09
C TYR A 126 5.01 -6.01 -17.25
N LEU A 127 4.69 -4.92 -16.55
CA LEU A 127 3.41 -4.21 -16.68
C LEU A 127 3.15 -3.70 -18.11
N LYS A 128 4.20 -3.32 -18.83
CA LYS A 128 4.12 -2.94 -20.27
C LYS A 128 3.63 -4.07 -21.18
N LYS A 129 3.78 -5.31 -20.77
CA LYS A 129 3.33 -6.49 -21.53
C LYS A 129 1.90 -6.89 -21.17
N SER A 130 1.36 -6.36 -20.09
CA SER A 130 -0.04 -6.54 -19.69
C SER A 130 -0.94 -5.65 -20.55
N ASN A 131 -2.11 -6.16 -20.91
CA ASN A 131 -3.15 -5.35 -21.55
C ASN A 131 -3.91 -4.44 -20.56
N GLN A 132 -3.63 -4.57 -19.25
CA GLN A 132 -4.26 -3.83 -18.17
C GLN A 132 -3.26 -3.57 -17.02
N GLY A 133 -2.10 -2.99 -17.31
CA GLY A 133 -1.12 -2.66 -16.27
C GLY A 133 -1.68 -1.71 -15.22
N ARG A 134 -1.56 -2.05 -13.93
CA ARG A 134 -2.05 -1.26 -12.80
C ARG A 134 -0.99 -1.12 -11.72
N ILE A 135 -0.87 0.08 -11.15
CA ILE A 135 -0.03 0.35 -9.98
C ILE A 135 -0.91 1.00 -8.92
N VAL A 136 -0.90 0.45 -7.72
CA VAL A 136 -1.58 1.01 -6.56
C VAL A 136 -0.56 1.28 -5.46
N LEU A 137 -0.46 2.53 -5.05
CA LEU A 137 0.41 2.96 -3.95
C LEU A 137 -0.39 2.96 -2.64
N THR A 138 0.20 2.51 -1.55
CA THR A 138 -0.33 2.72 -0.20
C THR A 138 0.37 3.93 0.41
N SER A 139 -0.27 5.11 0.32
CA SER A 139 0.19 6.32 0.99
C SER A 139 -0.39 6.40 2.41
N SER A 140 -0.90 7.53 2.85
CA SER A 140 -1.52 7.77 4.16
C SER A 140 -2.32 9.08 4.12
N ILE A 141 -3.24 9.29 5.07
CA ILE A 141 -3.74 10.65 5.36
C ILE A 141 -2.64 11.51 5.97
N THR A 142 -1.72 10.91 6.76
CA THR A 142 -0.59 11.62 7.36
C THR A 142 0.45 12.01 6.31
N GLY A 143 0.74 13.28 6.23
CA GLY A 143 1.62 13.91 5.25
C GLY A 143 0.84 14.62 4.14
N PRO A 144 0.08 13.90 3.30
CA PRO A 144 -0.73 14.53 2.25
C PRO A 144 -1.86 15.45 2.74
N VAL A 145 -2.49 15.11 3.87
CA VAL A 145 -3.71 15.79 4.36
C VAL A 145 -3.55 16.26 5.80
N THR A 146 -3.03 15.40 6.68
CA THR A 146 -2.88 15.67 8.11
C THR A 146 -1.41 15.57 8.53
N GLY A 147 -1.11 15.97 9.76
CA GLY A 147 0.17 15.76 10.42
C GLY A 147 0.01 15.02 11.73
N PHE A 148 1.07 14.34 12.16
CA PHE A 148 1.13 13.70 13.47
C PHE A 148 2.51 13.90 14.10
N PRO A 149 2.61 14.35 15.36
CA PRO A 149 3.88 14.55 16.04
C PRO A 149 4.74 13.28 16.05
N GLY A 150 6.04 13.43 15.75
CA GLY A 150 6.97 12.29 15.69
C GLY A 150 7.01 11.57 14.34
N TRP A 151 6.23 12.00 13.33
CA TRP A 151 6.20 11.37 12.01
C TRP A 151 6.56 12.33 10.86
N THR A 152 7.45 13.28 11.09
CA THR A 152 7.84 14.28 10.07
C THR A 152 8.44 13.61 8.84
N HIS A 153 9.38 12.68 9.02
CA HIS A 153 10.00 11.88 7.94
C HIS A 153 8.96 11.01 7.22
N TYR A 154 8.09 10.33 7.99
CA TYR A 154 7.01 9.52 7.43
C TYR A 154 6.05 10.36 6.58
N GLY A 155 5.56 11.48 7.14
CA GLY A 155 4.67 12.39 6.43
C GLY A 155 5.29 12.93 5.13
N ALA A 156 6.58 13.31 5.17
CA ALA A 156 7.31 13.75 3.99
C ALA A 156 7.35 12.65 2.91
N THR A 157 7.61 11.38 3.30
CA THR A 157 7.64 10.26 2.34
C THR A 157 6.27 9.98 1.74
N LYS A 158 5.19 10.04 2.55
CA LYS A 158 3.83 9.77 2.08
C LYS A 158 3.29 10.87 1.17
N ALA A 159 3.61 12.14 1.44
CA ALA A 159 3.35 13.24 0.52
C ALA A 159 4.19 13.13 -0.76
N GLY A 160 5.47 12.75 -0.64
CA GLY A 160 6.37 12.51 -1.77
C GLY A 160 5.89 11.43 -2.71
N GLN A 161 5.26 10.35 -2.21
CA GLN A 161 4.64 9.31 -3.04
C GLN A 161 3.55 9.89 -3.97
N LEU A 162 2.77 10.88 -3.51
CA LEU A 162 1.76 11.51 -4.36
C LEU A 162 2.38 12.41 -5.43
N GLY A 163 3.48 13.10 -5.11
CA GLY A 163 4.25 13.85 -6.10
C GLY A 163 4.81 12.92 -7.19
N PHE A 164 5.43 11.80 -6.78
CA PHE A 164 5.90 10.76 -7.67
C PHE A 164 4.77 10.21 -8.56
N MET A 165 3.63 9.86 -7.98
CA MET A 165 2.47 9.33 -8.68
C MET A 165 1.98 10.26 -9.79
N ARG A 166 1.84 11.56 -9.49
CA ARG A 166 1.33 12.56 -10.46
C ARG A 166 2.20 12.69 -11.71
N THR A 167 3.51 12.61 -11.56
CA THR A 167 4.43 12.65 -12.72
C THR A 167 4.48 11.29 -13.41
N ALA A 168 4.57 10.20 -12.66
CA ALA A 168 4.62 8.85 -13.20
C ALA A 168 3.37 8.48 -14.01
N CYS A 169 2.18 8.96 -13.64
CA CYS A 169 0.95 8.66 -14.38
C CYS A 169 1.00 9.20 -15.82
N ILE A 170 1.64 10.35 -16.04
CA ILE A 170 1.82 10.94 -17.36
C ILE A 170 2.80 10.10 -18.20
N GLU A 171 3.93 9.71 -17.61
CA GLU A 171 4.96 8.91 -18.30
C GLU A 171 4.50 7.50 -18.66
N LEU A 172 3.65 6.91 -17.81
CA LEU A 172 3.14 5.54 -17.96
C LEU A 172 1.91 5.45 -18.88
N ALA A 173 1.20 6.54 -19.11
CA ALA A 173 -0.03 6.59 -19.92
C ALA A 173 0.16 6.04 -21.34
N LYS A 174 1.32 6.27 -21.96
CA LYS A 174 1.64 5.72 -23.30
C LYS A 174 1.68 4.19 -23.36
N TYR A 175 1.74 3.52 -22.22
CA TYR A 175 1.69 2.06 -22.10
C TYR A 175 0.33 1.56 -21.58
N ALA A 176 -0.67 2.42 -21.47
CA ALA A 176 -1.97 2.14 -20.87
C ALA A 176 -1.88 1.64 -19.40
N ILE A 177 -0.79 1.99 -18.69
CA ILE A 177 -0.60 1.68 -17.26
C ILE A 177 -1.18 2.83 -16.45
N THR A 178 -2.11 2.53 -15.52
CA THR A 178 -2.58 3.51 -14.54
C THR A 178 -1.83 3.37 -13.23
N ILE A 179 -1.64 4.49 -12.52
CA ILE A 179 -1.05 4.54 -11.18
C ILE A 179 -1.90 5.44 -10.29
N ASN A 180 -2.36 4.90 -9.16
CA ASN A 180 -3.23 5.60 -8.20
C ASN A 180 -2.77 5.30 -6.77
N ALA A 181 -3.28 6.03 -5.78
CA ALA A 181 -2.92 5.86 -4.39
C ALA A 181 -4.14 5.73 -3.48
N VAL A 182 -4.10 4.77 -2.54
CA VAL A 182 -5.01 4.70 -1.39
C VAL A 182 -4.34 5.41 -0.21
N LEU A 183 -5.12 6.23 0.50
CA LEU A 183 -4.70 6.97 1.69
C LEU A 183 -5.45 6.44 2.92
N PRO A 184 -4.89 5.46 3.64
CA PRO A 184 -5.50 4.95 4.87
C PRO A 184 -5.52 5.99 5.98
N GLY A 185 -6.63 6.01 6.76
CA GLY A 185 -6.68 6.59 8.08
C GLY A 185 -6.25 5.58 9.16
N ASN A 186 -6.92 5.62 10.32
CA ASN A 186 -6.67 4.71 11.44
C ASN A 186 -7.19 3.30 11.14
N ILE A 187 -6.28 2.38 10.77
CA ILE A 187 -6.59 1.01 10.39
C ILE A 187 -6.05 0.04 11.43
N ILE A 188 -6.89 -0.90 11.87
CA ILE A 188 -6.46 -1.94 12.81
C ILE A 188 -5.50 -2.92 12.12
N THR A 189 -4.30 -3.04 12.67
CA THR A 189 -3.26 -3.97 12.24
C THR A 189 -2.78 -4.75 13.45
N GLU A 190 -1.99 -5.80 13.25
CA GLU A 190 -1.44 -6.60 14.35
C GLU A 190 -0.66 -5.73 15.36
N GLY A 191 0.09 -4.73 14.86
CA GLY A 191 0.83 -3.78 15.71
C GLY A 191 -0.10 -2.90 16.55
N LEU A 192 -1.20 -2.40 15.97
CA LEU A 192 -2.17 -1.58 16.69
C LEU A 192 -3.01 -2.44 17.66
N ALA A 193 -3.36 -3.67 17.27
CA ALA A 193 -4.08 -4.58 18.15
C ALA A 193 -3.33 -4.86 19.46
N GLY A 194 -1.99 -4.87 19.41
CA GLY A 194 -1.14 -5.03 20.60
C GLY A 194 -1.06 -3.84 21.55
N MET A 195 -1.62 -2.66 21.19
CA MET A 195 -1.56 -1.44 22.02
C MET A 195 -2.70 -1.35 23.06
N GLY A 196 -3.60 -2.33 23.11
CA GLY A 196 -4.69 -2.41 24.06
C GLY A 196 -6.00 -1.76 23.60
N GLU A 197 -7.11 -2.23 24.18
CA GLU A 197 -8.46 -1.81 23.77
C GLU A 197 -8.77 -0.35 24.09
N GLU A 198 -8.25 0.20 25.18
CA GLU A 198 -8.48 1.60 25.55
C GLU A 198 -7.89 2.56 24.51
N TYR A 199 -6.67 2.29 24.06
CA TYR A 199 -6.04 3.05 22.99
C TYR A 199 -6.84 2.96 21.68
N GLN A 200 -7.30 1.76 21.32
CA GLN A 200 -8.13 1.58 20.13
C GLN A 200 -9.47 2.33 20.23
N ARG A 201 -10.13 2.33 21.42
CA ARG A 201 -11.35 3.10 21.64
C ARG A 201 -11.12 4.60 21.50
N THR A 202 -10.01 5.11 22.05
CA THR A 202 -9.66 6.54 21.94
C THR A 202 -9.43 6.92 20.47
N MET A 203 -8.71 6.09 19.70
CA MET A 203 -8.53 6.34 18.26
C MET A 203 -9.87 6.27 17.50
N ALA A 204 -10.71 5.29 17.80
CA ALA A 204 -12.02 5.14 17.15
C ALA A 204 -12.96 6.32 17.45
N ALA A 205 -12.85 6.91 18.65
CA ALA A 205 -13.66 8.07 19.04
C ALA A 205 -13.38 9.30 18.17
N SER A 206 -12.16 9.42 17.60
CA SER A 206 -11.79 10.50 16.68
C SER A 206 -12.29 10.32 15.24
N VAL A 207 -12.88 9.15 14.94
CA VAL A 207 -13.39 8.82 13.60
C VAL A 207 -14.93 9.00 13.59
N PRO A 208 -15.52 9.69 12.61
CA PRO A 208 -16.99 9.83 12.51
C PRO A 208 -17.74 8.50 12.54
N LEU A 209 -17.26 7.45 11.86
CA LEU A 209 -17.87 6.12 11.89
C LEU A 209 -17.68 5.37 13.22
N LYS A 210 -17.03 5.97 14.23
CA LYS A 210 -16.82 5.44 15.59
C LYS A 210 -16.20 4.05 15.64
N ARG A 211 -15.45 3.69 14.62
CA ARG A 211 -14.66 2.48 14.55
C ARG A 211 -13.34 2.71 13.79
N LEU A 212 -12.38 1.88 14.05
CA LEU A 212 -11.19 1.80 13.21
C LEU A 212 -11.53 1.07 11.89
N GLY A 213 -10.81 1.41 10.82
CA GLY A 213 -10.89 0.65 9.57
C GLY A 213 -10.25 -0.73 9.72
N HIS A 214 -10.68 -1.67 8.90
CA HIS A 214 -10.06 -2.99 8.75
C HIS A 214 -9.08 -2.98 7.57
N VAL A 215 -8.06 -3.82 7.60
CA VAL A 215 -7.08 -3.92 6.51
C VAL A 215 -7.73 -4.26 5.16
N ASP A 216 -8.88 -4.96 5.19
CA ASP A 216 -9.66 -5.27 3.99
C ASP A 216 -10.38 -4.06 3.39
N ASP A 217 -10.71 -3.03 4.21
CA ASP A 217 -11.27 -1.78 3.68
C ASP A 217 -10.28 -1.14 2.69
N ILE A 218 -8.97 -1.21 3.02
CA ILE A 218 -7.89 -0.75 2.14
C ILE A 218 -7.72 -1.70 0.95
N GLY A 219 -7.83 -3.02 1.20
CA GLY A 219 -7.77 -4.05 0.14
C GLY A 219 -8.84 -3.81 -0.93
N HIS A 220 -10.07 -3.50 -0.55
CA HIS A 220 -11.16 -3.23 -1.49
C HIS A 220 -10.97 -1.92 -2.28
N ALA A 221 -10.44 -0.88 -1.66
CA ALA A 221 -10.07 0.36 -2.36
C ALA A 221 -8.94 0.11 -3.39
N ALA A 222 -7.93 -0.67 -3.01
CA ALA A 222 -6.86 -1.07 -3.93
C ALA A 222 -7.40 -1.94 -5.07
N LEU A 223 -8.33 -2.86 -4.79
CA LEU A 223 -9.00 -3.70 -5.79
C LEU A 223 -9.76 -2.87 -6.82
N TYR A 224 -10.44 -1.80 -6.40
CA TYR A 224 -11.10 -0.87 -7.32
C TYR A 224 -10.08 -0.29 -8.32
N PHE A 225 -8.97 0.28 -7.86
CA PHE A 225 -7.95 0.83 -8.75
C PHE A 225 -7.28 -0.22 -9.65
N ALA A 226 -7.23 -1.48 -9.22
CA ALA A 226 -6.68 -2.57 -10.01
C ALA A 226 -7.66 -3.13 -11.05
N SER A 227 -8.93 -2.78 -10.96
CA SER A 227 -9.98 -3.32 -11.81
C SER A 227 -9.98 -2.73 -13.24
N LYS A 228 -10.71 -3.36 -14.16
CA LYS A 228 -10.93 -2.83 -15.50
C LYS A 228 -11.87 -1.61 -15.49
N GLU A 229 -12.75 -1.52 -14.51
CA GLU A 229 -13.69 -0.43 -14.32
C GLU A 229 -12.97 0.89 -13.98
N ALA A 230 -11.77 0.83 -13.41
CA ALA A 230 -10.92 1.98 -13.14
C ALA A 230 -9.95 2.31 -14.30
N ALA A 231 -10.17 1.80 -15.52
CA ALA A 231 -9.24 1.98 -16.65
C ALA A 231 -9.02 3.44 -17.05
N TYR A 232 -9.95 4.35 -16.72
CA TYR A 232 -9.83 5.80 -16.99
C TYR A 232 -9.46 6.60 -15.74
N VAL A 233 -9.04 5.94 -14.66
CA VAL A 233 -8.63 6.57 -13.41
C VAL A 233 -7.11 6.43 -13.25
N THR A 234 -6.38 7.54 -13.35
CA THR A 234 -4.93 7.57 -13.13
C THR A 234 -4.51 8.87 -12.46
N GLY A 235 -3.45 8.83 -11.65
CA GLY A 235 -2.95 9.96 -10.88
C GLY A 235 -3.88 10.40 -9.73
N GLN A 236 -4.84 9.56 -9.33
CA GLN A 236 -5.87 9.88 -8.34
C GLN A 236 -5.58 9.26 -6.97
N THR A 237 -6.19 9.86 -5.95
CA THR A 237 -6.14 9.39 -4.57
C THR A 237 -7.53 9.01 -4.10
N LEU A 238 -7.61 7.95 -3.26
CA LEU A 238 -8.81 7.58 -2.53
C LEU A 238 -8.49 7.51 -1.04
N ILE A 239 -9.10 8.40 -0.26
CA ILE A 239 -9.00 8.39 1.19
C ILE A 239 -9.96 7.35 1.75
N VAL A 240 -9.46 6.48 2.64
CA VAL A 240 -10.24 5.41 3.30
C VAL A 240 -9.96 5.50 4.79
N ASP A 241 -10.74 6.31 5.50
CA ASP A 241 -10.46 6.75 6.87
C ASP A 241 -11.69 6.84 7.77
N GLY A 242 -12.88 6.44 7.29
CA GLY A 242 -14.13 6.55 8.06
C GLY A 242 -14.58 7.98 8.31
N GLY A 243 -14.08 8.94 7.53
CA GLY A 243 -14.34 10.37 7.66
C GLY A 243 -13.39 11.08 8.65
N GLN A 244 -12.31 10.45 9.08
CA GLN A 244 -11.40 10.97 10.12
C GLN A 244 -10.89 12.39 9.84
N ILE A 245 -10.66 12.75 8.57
CA ILE A 245 -10.13 14.07 8.18
C ILE A 245 -11.21 15.14 7.96
N ILE A 246 -12.49 14.81 8.10
CA ILE A 246 -13.60 15.71 7.70
C ILE A 246 -14.01 16.69 8.81
N PRO A 247 -14.11 16.29 10.11
CA PRO A 247 -14.54 17.21 11.15
C PRO A 247 -13.57 18.39 11.31
N GLU A 248 -14.10 19.60 11.33
CA GLU A 248 -13.33 20.83 11.56
C GLU A 248 -12.66 20.83 12.97
N SER A 249 -13.31 20.20 13.95
CA SER A 249 -12.81 20.07 15.32
C SER A 249 -13.38 18.83 16.01
N LEU A 250 -12.79 18.45 17.16
CA LEU A 250 -13.35 17.40 18.02
C LEU A 250 -14.72 17.80 18.58
N GLU A 251 -14.96 19.10 18.79
CA GLU A 251 -16.26 19.61 19.21
C GLU A 251 -17.32 19.39 18.13
N ALA A 252 -17.02 19.70 16.88
CA ALA A 252 -17.91 19.42 15.75
C ALA A 252 -18.24 17.92 15.66
N LEU A 253 -17.25 17.05 15.89
CA LEU A 253 -17.48 15.61 15.94
C LEU A 253 -18.34 15.16 17.11
N ALA A 254 -18.27 15.84 18.26
CA ALA A 254 -19.05 15.52 19.45
C ALA A 254 -20.53 15.92 19.33
N GLN A 255 -20.86 16.82 18.40
CA GLN A 255 -22.24 17.27 18.13
C GLN A 255 -22.98 16.39 17.11
N ALA A 256 -22.29 15.46 16.47
CA ALA A 256 -22.84 14.55 15.48
C ALA A 256 -23.29 13.22 16.11
#